data_8cbefb7405fc11f19ca059dbf1573e8b
#
_entry.id   8cbefb7405fc11f19ca059dbf1573e8b
#
_cell.length_a   1.000
_cell.length_b   1.000
_cell.length_c   1.000
_cell.angle_alpha   90.00
_cell.angle_beta   90.00
_cell.angle_gamma   90.00
#
_symmetry.space_group_name_H-M   'P 1'
#
loop_
_entity.id
_entity.type
_entity.pdbx_description
1 polymer ?
#
loop_
_entity_poly.entity_id
_entity_poly.type
_entity_poly.pdbx_seq_one_letter_code
_entity_poly.pdbx_strand_id
1 'polypeptide(L)'
;MSKNNTVEIAYQNAKDLIDKKDYTQASEQLNEILKVFPNELNSIYLLIDCYIKLNNPIKALECTHLALNIKNNDKKLLELEIRLNEYLERDSESIHLLKTFIDKFSDLGALKHLSNLLVKQDKSDEAD
;
A
#
# COMPACT_ATOMS: atom_id res chain seq x y z
N MET A 1 -20.46 -0.31 24.70
CA MET A 1 -18.99 -0.25 24.60
C MET A 1 -18.56 0.97 23.81
N SER A 2 -17.46 1.57 24.21
CA SER A 2 -16.90 2.69 23.45
C SER A 2 -16.35 2.22 22.09
N LYS A 3 -16.26 3.15 21.15
CA LYS A 3 -15.63 2.90 19.85
C LYS A 3 -14.26 2.24 20.00
N ASN A 4 -13.41 2.80 20.88
CA ASN A 4 -12.05 2.30 21.07
C ASN A 4 -12.02 0.85 21.51
N ASN A 5 -12.92 0.47 22.42
CA ASN A 5 -12.95 -0.89 22.93
C ASN A 5 -13.37 -1.89 21.86
N THR A 6 -14.39 -1.55 21.08
CA THR A 6 -14.89 -2.40 20.00
C THR A 6 -13.83 -2.59 18.91
N VAL A 7 -13.21 -1.50 18.48
CA VAL A 7 -12.15 -1.54 17.46
C VAL A 7 -10.95 -2.33 17.96
N GLU A 8 -10.55 -2.12 19.22
CA GLU A 8 -9.40 -2.78 19.79
C GLU A 8 -9.56 -4.29 19.85
N ILE A 9 -10.73 -4.76 20.25
CA ILE A 9 -11.02 -6.20 20.29
C ILE A 9 -11.00 -6.80 18.89
N ALA A 10 -11.68 -6.18 17.95
CA ALA A 10 -11.71 -6.66 16.56
C ALA A 10 -10.34 -6.61 15.92
N TYR A 11 -9.57 -5.55 16.17
CA TYR A 11 -8.22 -5.40 15.69
C TYR A 11 -7.30 -6.51 16.23
N GLN A 12 -7.40 -6.79 17.53
CA GLN A 12 -6.61 -7.86 18.14
C GLN A 12 -6.97 -9.23 17.56
N ASN A 13 -8.26 -9.48 17.32
CA ASN A 13 -8.68 -10.72 16.68
C ASN A 13 -8.09 -10.86 15.28
N ALA A 14 -8.04 -9.78 14.53
CA ALA A 14 -7.43 -9.79 13.21
C ALA A 14 -5.93 -10.08 13.31
N LYS A 15 -5.23 -9.48 14.27
CA LYS A 15 -3.81 -9.74 14.49
C LYS A 15 -3.56 -11.20 14.83
N ASP A 16 -4.41 -11.80 15.65
CA ASP A 16 -4.29 -13.21 16.01
C ASP A 16 -4.43 -14.10 14.77
N LEU A 17 -5.36 -13.75 13.87
CA LEU A 17 -5.53 -14.47 12.60
C LEU A 17 -4.31 -14.33 11.71
N ILE A 18 -3.70 -13.15 11.68
CA ILE A 18 -2.47 -12.91 10.92
C ILE A 18 -1.33 -13.76 11.47
N ASP A 19 -1.22 -13.87 12.80
CA ASP A 19 -0.20 -14.72 13.44
C ASP A 19 -0.37 -16.18 13.04
N LYS A 20 -1.61 -16.62 12.82
CA LYS A 20 -1.92 -17.97 12.34
C LYS A 20 -1.82 -18.08 10.82
N LYS A 21 -1.45 -17.01 10.15
CA LYS A 21 -1.37 -16.93 8.68
C LYS A 21 -2.70 -17.12 7.98
N ASP A 22 -3.80 -16.85 8.68
CA ASP A 22 -5.13 -16.85 8.09
C ASP A 22 -5.48 -15.46 7.59
N TYR A 23 -4.83 -15.07 6.49
CA TYR A 23 -4.93 -13.72 5.94
C TYR A 23 -6.32 -13.44 5.36
N THR A 24 -6.98 -14.45 4.85
CA THR A 24 -8.34 -14.30 4.29
C THR A 24 -9.32 -13.87 5.37
N GLN A 25 -9.38 -14.61 6.47
CA GLN A 25 -10.28 -14.25 7.57
C GLN A 25 -9.88 -12.95 8.23
N ALA A 26 -8.56 -12.68 8.36
CA ALA A 26 -8.09 -11.43 8.91
C ALA A 26 -8.57 -10.25 8.05
N SER A 27 -8.46 -10.36 6.73
CA SER A 27 -8.90 -9.29 5.83
C SER A 27 -10.41 -9.05 5.94
N GLU A 28 -11.19 -10.11 6.11
CA GLU A 28 -12.64 -9.98 6.28
C GLU A 28 -12.98 -9.22 7.55
N GLN A 29 -12.31 -9.53 8.66
CA GLN A 29 -12.53 -8.84 9.93
C GLN A 29 -12.09 -7.38 9.86
N LEU A 30 -10.96 -7.11 9.22
CA LEU A 30 -10.49 -5.74 9.05
C LEU A 30 -11.45 -4.91 8.20
N ASN A 31 -12.01 -5.51 7.16
CA ASN A 31 -13.01 -4.83 6.33
C ASN A 31 -14.28 -4.52 7.14
N GLU A 32 -14.68 -5.39 8.06
CA GLU A 32 -15.81 -5.12 8.93
C GLU A 32 -15.54 -3.92 9.85
N ILE A 33 -14.32 -3.80 10.38
CA ILE A 33 -13.93 -2.62 11.15
C ILE A 33 -14.09 -1.36 10.29
N LEU A 34 -13.60 -1.41 9.05
CA LEU A 34 -13.58 -0.24 8.17
C LEU A 34 -14.98 0.16 7.68
N LYS A 35 -15.94 -0.76 7.67
CA LYS A 35 -17.34 -0.41 7.37
C LYS A 35 -17.91 0.54 8.41
N VAL A 36 -17.50 0.38 9.67
CA VAL A 36 -17.99 1.20 10.78
C VAL A 36 -17.08 2.40 11.02
N PHE A 37 -15.76 2.18 10.92
CA PHE A 37 -14.75 3.21 11.15
C PHE A 37 -13.83 3.31 9.95
N PRO A 38 -14.25 4.01 8.87
CA PRO A 38 -13.49 4.02 7.59
C PRO A 38 -12.10 4.62 7.67
N ASN A 39 -11.82 5.44 8.68
CA ASN A 39 -10.53 6.10 8.84
C ASN A 39 -9.66 5.45 9.92
N GLU A 40 -9.97 4.22 10.30
CA GLU A 40 -9.17 3.47 11.28
C GLU A 40 -7.86 3.04 10.62
N LEU A 41 -6.83 3.87 10.75
CA LEU A 41 -5.59 3.76 10.00
C LEU A 41 -4.82 2.46 10.30
N ASN A 42 -4.79 2.04 11.56
CA ASN A 42 -4.10 0.80 11.93
C ASN A 42 -4.72 -0.41 11.24
N SER A 43 -6.05 -0.42 11.10
CA SER A 43 -6.74 -1.50 10.39
C SER A 43 -6.43 -1.48 8.90
N ILE A 44 -6.30 -0.28 8.31
CA ILE A 44 -5.91 -0.15 6.90
C ILE A 44 -4.51 -0.72 6.70
N TYR A 45 -3.56 -0.42 7.59
CA TYR A 45 -2.20 -0.94 7.50
C TYR A 45 -2.16 -2.47 7.54
N LEU A 46 -2.89 -3.08 8.47
CA LEU A 46 -2.96 -4.53 8.55
C LEU A 46 -3.62 -5.13 7.31
N LEU A 47 -4.62 -4.45 6.78
CA LEU A 47 -5.32 -4.91 5.58
C LEU A 47 -4.39 -4.90 4.36
N ILE A 48 -3.55 -3.87 4.23
CA ILE A 48 -2.53 -3.82 3.19
C ILE A 48 -1.62 -5.06 3.28
N ASP A 49 -1.13 -5.35 4.50
CA ASP A 49 -0.28 -6.51 4.71
C ASP A 49 -0.97 -7.82 4.32
N CYS A 50 -2.24 -7.96 4.69
CA CYS A 50 -3.03 -9.14 4.33
C CYS A 50 -3.13 -9.31 2.81
N TYR A 51 -3.44 -8.24 2.10
CA TYR A 51 -3.59 -8.31 0.66
C TYR A 51 -2.26 -8.59 -0.04
N ILE A 52 -1.15 -8.07 0.48
CA ILE A 52 0.18 -8.40 -0.05
C ILE A 52 0.44 -9.90 0.14
N LYS A 53 0.17 -10.42 1.33
CA LYS A 53 0.36 -11.86 1.62
C LYS A 53 -0.56 -12.75 0.80
N LEU A 54 -1.76 -12.27 0.47
CA LEU A 54 -2.71 -12.98 -0.39
C LEU A 54 -2.41 -12.81 -1.87
N ASN A 55 -1.31 -12.15 -2.20
CA ASN A 55 -0.92 -11.83 -3.58
C ASN A 55 -2.04 -11.12 -4.35
N ASN A 56 -2.61 -10.10 -3.70
CA ASN A 56 -3.64 -9.25 -4.30
C ASN A 56 -3.18 -7.80 -4.32
N PRO A 57 -2.25 -7.45 -5.25
CA PRO A 57 -1.66 -6.11 -5.27
C PRO A 57 -2.65 -5.01 -5.63
N ILE A 58 -3.72 -5.33 -6.39
CA ILE A 58 -4.73 -4.33 -6.75
C ILE A 58 -5.45 -3.85 -5.49
N LYS A 59 -5.90 -4.78 -4.64
CA LYS A 59 -6.56 -4.40 -3.38
C LYS A 59 -5.59 -3.78 -2.40
N ALA A 60 -4.33 -4.24 -2.38
CA ALA A 60 -3.31 -3.61 -1.56
C ALA A 60 -3.10 -2.15 -1.97
N LEU A 61 -3.10 -1.87 -3.28
CA LEU A 61 -2.97 -0.50 -3.78
C LEU A 61 -4.18 0.36 -3.42
N GLU A 62 -5.39 -0.19 -3.54
CA GLU A 62 -6.60 0.52 -3.13
C GLU A 62 -6.52 0.94 -1.64
N CYS A 63 -6.09 0.03 -0.78
CA CYS A 63 -5.93 0.32 0.65
C CYS A 63 -4.81 1.33 0.88
N THR A 64 -3.73 1.26 0.11
CA THR A 64 -2.65 2.25 0.19
C THR A 64 -3.17 3.64 -0.13
N HIS A 65 -4.04 3.76 -1.14
CA HIS A 65 -4.67 5.03 -1.48
C HIS A 65 -5.57 5.54 -0.34
N LEU A 66 -6.30 4.64 0.32
CA LEU A 66 -7.11 5.02 1.49
C LEU A 66 -6.21 5.58 2.60
N ALA A 67 -5.10 4.92 2.88
CA ALA A 67 -4.16 5.39 3.89
C ALA A 67 -3.55 6.73 3.50
N LEU A 68 -3.22 6.93 2.23
CA LEU A 68 -2.66 8.19 1.74
C LEU A 68 -3.68 9.33 1.79
N ASN A 69 -4.97 9.05 1.67
CA ASN A 69 -6.00 10.07 1.87
C ASN A 69 -6.02 10.59 3.31
N ILE A 70 -5.58 9.77 4.25
CA ILE A 70 -5.49 10.15 5.66
C ILE A 70 -4.13 10.78 5.97
N LYS A 71 -3.05 10.17 5.46
CA LYS A 71 -1.67 10.63 5.64
C LYS A 71 -1.01 10.87 4.29
N ASN A 72 -1.34 11.98 3.65
CA ASN A 72 -0.99 12.24 2.25
C ASN A 72 0.50 12.42 1.97
N ASN A 73 1.32 12.72 2.97
CA ASN A 73 2.77 12.90 2.76
C ASN A 73 3.60 11.83 3.48
N ASP A 74 3.00 10.70 3.82
CA ASP A 74 3.74 9.62 4.48
C ASP A 74 4.69 8.96 3.49
N LYS A 75 5.98 9.05 3.80
CA LYS A 75 7.05 8.58 2.91
C LYS A 75 6.93 7.08 2.62
N LYS A 76 6.66 6.28 3.64
CA LYS A 76 6.56 4.82 3.49
C LYS A 76 5.37 4.42 2.63
N LEU A 77 4.23 5.11 2.79
CA LEU A 77 3.05 4.85 1.96
C LEU A 77 3.29 5.23 0.51
N LEU A 78 3.99 6.33 0.27
CA LEU A 78 4.33 6.75 -1.09
C LEU A 78 5.29 5.76 -1.74
N GLU A 79 6.27 5.26 -1.00
CA GLU A 79 7.17 4.20 -1.50
C GLU A 79 6.40 2.93 -1.83
N LEU A 80 5.45 2.56 -1.00
CA LEU A 80 4.63 1.37 -1.22
C LEU A 80 3.77 1.53 -2.48
N GLU A 81 3.18 2.71 -2.67
CA GLU A 81 2.40 3.02 -3.86
C GLU A 81 3.25 2.83 -5.13
N ILE A 82 4.47 3.32 -5.11
CA ILE A 82 5.39 3.16 -6.24
C ILE A 82 5.66 1.68 -6.51
N ARG A 83 6.00 0.93 -5.47
CA ARG A 83 6.33 -0.50 -5.61
C ARG A 83 5.15 -1.32 -6.11
N LEU A 84 3.94 -1.03 -5.64
CA LEU A 84 2.76 -1.75 -6.09
C LEU A 84 2.45 -1.45 -7.55
N ASN A 85 2.62 -0.20 -7.98
CA ASN A 85 2.43 0.16 -9.39
C ASN A 85 3.46 -0.53 -10.28
N GLU A 86 4.71 -0.64 -9.82
CA GLU A 86 5.73 -1.38 -10.58
C GLU A 86 5.39 -2.86 -10.67
N TYR A 87 4.95 -3.44 -9.58
CA TYR A 87 4.56 -4.85 -9.57
C TYR A 87 3.42 -5.10 -10.55
N LEU A 88 2.51 -4.13 -10.70
CA LEU A 88 1.40 -4.20 -11.65
C LEU A 88 1.81 -3.79 -13.07
N GLU A 89 3.10 -3.54 -13.28
CA GLU A 89 3.65 -3.13 -14.57
C GLU A 89 3.04 -1.82 -15.10
N ARG A 90 2.69 -0.93 -14.19
CA ARG A 90 2.20 0.41 -14.51
C ARG A 90 3.38 1.38 -14.51
N ASP A 91 4.30 1.19 -15.45
CA ASP A 91 5.59 1.89 -15.46
C ASP A 91 5.45 3.41 -15.60
N SER A 92 4.52 3.87 -16.46
CA SER A 92 4.30 5.31 -16.62
C SER A 92 3.85 5.96 -15.31
N GLU A 93 2.95 5.31 -14.58
CA GLU A 93 2.50 5.80 -13.28
C GLU A 93 3.63 5.78 -12.26
N SER A 94 4.42 4.69 -12.24
CA SER A 94 5.57 4.58 -11.34
C SER A 94 6.59 5.69 -11.59
N ILE A 95 6.87 6.01 -12.85
CA ILE A 95 7.79 7.08 -13.22
C ILE A 95 7.26 8.43 -12.70
N HIS A 96 5.98 8.70 -12.92
CA HIS A 96 5.36 9.93 -12.44
C HIS A 96 5.45 10.05 -10.91
N LEU A 97 5.11 8.97 -10.21
CA LEU A 97 5.16 8.94 -8.75
C LEU A 97 6.59 9.11 -8.23
N LEU A 98 7.58 8.50 -8.89
CA LEU A 98 8.98 8.66 -8.50
C LEU A 98 9.45 10.09 -8.66
N LYS A 99 9.08 10.76 -9.76
CA LYS A 99 9.43 12.16 -9.96
C LYS A 99 8.87 13.04 -8.83
N THR A 100 7.62 12.83 -8.48
CA THR A 100 6.98 13.55 -7.38
C THR A 100 7.67 13.27 -6.04
N PHE A 101 8.00 12.00 -5.80
CA PHE A 101 8.70 11.56 -4.58
C PHE A 101 10.06 12.23 -4.45
N ILE A 102 10.83 12.28 -5.54
CA ILE A 102 12.15 12.91 -5.55
C ILE A 102 12.04 14.40 -5.24
N ASP A 103 11.03 15.07 -5.83
CA ASP A 103 10.80 16.49 -5.56
C ASP A 103 10.50 16.75 -4.08
N LYS A 104 9.79 15.83 -3.43
CA LYS A 104 9.42 15.98 -2.02
C LYS A 104 10.54 15.63 -1.06
N PHE A 105 11.30 14.59 -1.34
CA PHE A 105 12.22 14.00 -0.35
C PHE A 105 13.69 14.08 -0.75
N SER A 106 14.00 14.50 -1.97
CA SER A 106 15.38 14.59 -2.49
C SER A 106 16.16 13.28 -2.27
N ASP A 107 15.51 12.15 -2.52
CA ASP A 107 16.04 10.82 -2.21
C ASP A 107 16.92 10.32 -3.36
N LEU A 108 18.21 10.10 -3.09
CA LEU A 108 19.15 9.63 -4.11
C LEU A 108 18.83 8.21 -4.58
N GLY A 109 18.35 7.36 -3.68
CA GLY A 109 17.92 6.02 -4.05
C GLY A 109 16.77 6.04 -5.04
N ALA A 110 15.82 6.94 -4.82
CA ALA A 110 14.69 7.10 -5.73
C ALA A 110 15.13 7.64 -7.08
N LEU A 111 16.12 8.53 -7.11
CA LEU A 111 16.67 9.05 -8.35
C LEU A 111 17.33 7.93 -9.19
N LYS A 112 18.11 7.09 -8.54
CA LYS A 112 18.71 5.93 -9.19
C LYS A 112 17.64 4.98 -9.74
N HIS A 113 16.59 4.75 -8.93
CA HIS A 113 15.48 3.90 -9.32
C HIS A 113 14.75 4.47 -10.55
N LEU A 114 14.51 5.77 -10.56
CA LEU A 114 13.89 6.45 -11.71
C LEU A 114 14.74 6.28 -12.96
N SER A 115 16.05 6.48 -12.84
CA SER A 115 16.96 6.31 -13.99
C SER A 115 16.88 4.91 -14.56
N ASN A 116 16.83 3.89 -13.70
CA ASN A 116 16.72 2.49 -14.15
C ASN A 116 15.39 2.23 -14.87
N LEU A 117 14.29 2.80 -14.37
CA LEU A 117 12.99 2.64 -15.02
C LEU A 117 12.94 3.34 -16.39
N LEU A 118 13.56 4.51 -16.50
CA LEU A 118 13.62 5.23 -17.79
C LEU A 118 14.41 4.44 -18.82
N VAL A 119 15.52 3.83 -18.42
CA VAL A 119 16.30 2.98 -19.32
C VAL A 119 15.49 1.77 -19.75
N LYS A 120 14.78 1.13 -18.83
CA LYS A 120 13.91 -0.01 -19.13
C LYS A 120 12.82 0.38 -20.13
N GLN A 121 12.20 1.54 -19.95
CA GLN A 121 11.16 2.04 -20.85
C GLN A 121 11.70 2.29 -22.26
N ASP A 122 12.88 2.91 -22.36
CA ASP A 122 13.52 3.15 -23.67
C ASP A 122 13.81 1.84 -24.40
N LYS A 123 14.32 0.84 -23.70
CA LYS A 123 14.58 -0.48 -24.31
C LYS A 123 13.30 -1.16 -24.78
N SER A 124 12.22 -1.02 -24.03
CA SER A 124 10.93 -1.58 -24.40
C SER A 124 10.39 -0.89 -25.66
N ASP A 125 10.51 0.44 -25.72
CA ASP A 125 10.07 1.22 -26.87
C ASP A 125 10.89 0.88 -28.12
N GLU A 126 12.20 0.68 -27.97
CA GLU A 126 13.08 0.28 -29.09
C GLU A 126 12.75 -1.13 -29.61
N ALA A 127 12.30 -2.03 -28.74
CA ALA A 127 11.93 -3.39 -29.12
C ALA A 127 10.64 -3.45 -29.92
N ASP A 128 9.80 -2.45 -29.82
CA ASP A 128 8.55 -2.34 -30.58
C ASP A 128 8.81 -1.84 -32.00
#